data_534f0482b68069d92e4002ac86975a5d
#
_entry.id   534f0482b68069d92e4002ac86975a5d
#
_cell.length_a   1.000
_cell.length_b   1.000
_cell.length_c   1.000
_cell.angle_alpha   90.00
_cell.angle_beta   90.00
_cell.angle_gamma   90.00
#
_symmetry.space_group_name_H-M   'P 1'
#
loop_
_entity.id
_entity.type
_entity.pdbx_description
1 polymer ?
#
loop_
_entity_poly.entity_id
_entity_poly.type
_entity_poly.pdbx_seq_one_letter_code
_entity_poly.pdbx_strand_id
1 'polypeptide(L)'
;VIYESSLSDIVGVLVFFAALVSKGNPAAFALELFGGGALSIVVALAASLGLYAIVNKADGHVRFLPMLAGLVCLYAIGKALYLSPLVFVLVAGLVIGNPHLLDRWPRLKRLHSPDYDQTVREFKGVVAELTFATKSLFFLLLGYWTDVTALLEPRAWGLAAACVGFVFASRRLMLRSLRVDDAASLTWIAPRGLITVLLFVTAAETGAFGTFPFGALMLTVLVTSSLVAL
;
A
#
# COMPACT_ATOMS: atom_id res chain seq x y z
N VAL A 1 -0.83 8.04 -12.93
CA VAL A 1 0.05 6.95 -12.46
C VAL A 1 0.15 6.93 -10.94
N ILE A 2 0.57 8.02 -10.25
CA ILE A 2 0.77 8.02 -8.77
C ILE A 2 -0.54 7.75 -8.02
N TYR A 3 -1.62 8.47 -8.34
CA TYR A 3 -2.93 8.27 -7.70
C TYR A 3 -3.53 6.89 -8.01
N GLU A 4 -3.35 6.40 -9.23
CA GLU A 4 -3.77 5.08 -9.67
C GLU A 4 -3.07 3.99 -8.87
N SER A 5 -1.75 4.10 -8.68
CA SER A 5 -0.96 3.15 -7.90
C SER A 5 -1.43 3.10 -6.44
N SER A 6 -1.59 4.27 -5.80
CA SER A 6 -2.04 4.35 -4.41
C SER A 6 -3.45 3.78 -4.23
N LEU A 7 -4.38 4.07 -5.16
CA LEU A 7 -5.74 3.53 -5.10
C LEU A 7 -5.76 2.01 -5.33
N SER A 8 -4.96 1.52 -6.27
CA SER A 8 -4.79 0.08 -6.51
C SER A 8 -4.24 -0.64 -5.29
N ASP A 9 -3.29 -0.03 -4.58
CA ASP A 9 -2.72 -0.58 -3.36
C ASP A 9 -3.77 -0.65 -2.23
N ILE A 10 -4.60 0.40 -2.06
CA ILE A 10 -5.71 0.39 -1.09
C ILE A 10 -6.68 -0.76 -1.40
N VAL A 11 -7.17 -0.81 -2.63
CA VAL A 11 -8.14 -1.83 -3.05
C VAL A 11 -7.52 -3.23 -2.92
N GLY A 12 -6.26 -3.40 -3.34
CA GLY A 12 -5.53 -4.66 -3.22
C GLY A 12 -5.41 -5.14 -1.78
N VAL A 13 -5.06 -4.25 -0.87
CA VAL A 13 -4.96 -4.55 0.57
C VAL A 13 -6.34 -4.89 1.16
N LEU A 14 -7.39 -4.15 0.82
CA LEU A 14 -8.75 -4.43 1.31
C LEU A 14 -9.26 -5.79 0.81
N VAL A 15 -9.09 -6.07 -0.48
CA VAL A 15 -9.47 -7.37 -1.08
C VAL A 15 -8.69 -8.51 -0.43
N PHE A 16 -7.39 -8.31 -0.20
CA PHE A 16 -6.55 -9.31 0.44
C PHE A 16 -7.03 -9.64 1.87
N PHE A 17 -7.26 -8.63 2.71
CA PHE A 17 -7.74 -8.86 4.07
C PHE A 17 -9.15 -9.47 4.11
N ALA A 18 -10.05 -9.02 3.22
CA ALA A 18 -11.37 -9.61 3.08
C ALA A 18 -11.30 -11.10 2.66
N ALA A 19 -10.40 -11.45 1.73
CA ALA A 19 -10.17 -12.84 1.32
C ALA A 19 -9.60 -13.69 2.46
N LEU A 20 -8.67 -13.13 3.23
CA LEU A 20 -8.03 -13.82 4.35
C LEU A 20 -9.03 -14.16 5.46
N VAL A 21 -9.90 -13.20 5.82
CA VAL A 21 -10.90 -13.36 6.89
C VAL A 21 -12.06 -14.25 6.46
N SER A 22 -12.48 -14.15 5.21
CA SER A 22 -13.66 -14.87 4.67
C SER A 22 -13.50 -16.39 4.59
N LYS A 23 -12.25 -16.90 4.61
CA LYS A 23 -11.91 -18.34 4.49
C LYS A 23 -12.67 -19.06 3.36
N GLY A 24 -12.89 -18.36 2.24
CA GLY A 24 -13.57 -18.90 1.06
C GLY A 24 -15.10 -18.79 1.07
N ASN A 25 -15.72 -18.17 2.09
CA ASN A 25 -17.16 -17.91 2.10
C ASN A 25 -17.46 -16.59 1.34
N PRO A 26 -18.20 -16.62 0.20
CA PRO A 26 -18.46 -15.44 -0.60
C PRO A 26 -19.29 -14.37 0.08
N ALA A 27 -20.23 -14.76 0.96
CA ALA A 27 -21.04 -13.81 1.73
C ALA A 27 -20.19 -13.10 2.79
N ALA A 28 -19.32 -13.83 3.49
CA ALA A 28 -18.36 -13.25 4.44
C ALA A 28 -17.36 -12.35 3.72
N PHE A 29 -16.89 -12.72 2.54
CA PHE A 29 -16.00 -11.90 1.72
C PHE A 29 -16.64 -10.55 1.36
N ALA A 30 -17.89 -10.56 0.88
CA ALA A 30 -18.61 -9.33 0.55
C ALA A 30 -18.82 -8.45 1.79
N LEU A 31 -19.19 -9.04 2.92
CA LEU A 31 -19.39 -8.31 4.17
C LEU A 31 -18.08 -7.66 4.66
N GLU A 32 -16.97 -8.39 4.64
CA GLU A 32 -15.67 -7.88 5.06
C GLU A 32 -15.13 -6.82 4.08
N LEU A 33 -15.28 -7.02 2.78
CA LEU A 33 -14.82 -6.06 1.78
C LEU A 33 -15.56 -4.73 1.88
N PHE A 34 -16.89 -4.76 1.94
CA PHE A 34 -17.70 -3.54 1.96
C PHE A 34 -17.92 -3.02 3.37
N GLY A 35 -18.21 -3.87 4.34
CA GLY A 35 -18.43 -3.46 5.73
C GLY A 35 -17.11 -3.16 6.46
N GLY A 36 -16.23 -4.13 6.56
CA GLY A 36 -14.92 -3.99 7.22
C GLY A 36 -14.01 -2.99 6.51
N GLY A 37 -14.01 -3.00 5.17
CA GLY A 37 -13.26 -2.05 4.36
C GLY A 37 -13.76 -0.62 4.52
N ALA A 38 -15.07 -0.38 4.44
CA ALA A 38 -15.65 0.95 4.66
C ALA A 38 -15.41 1.45 6.08
N LEU A 39 -15.58 0.58 7.08
CA LEU A 39 -15.28 0.90 8.47
C LEU A 39 -13.80 1.28 8.65
N SER A 40 -12.89 0.51 8.07
CA SER A 40 -11.43 0.81 8.10
C SER A 40 -11.14 2.18 7.52
N ILE A 41 -11.74 2.55 6.39
CA ILE A 41 -11.54 3.87 5.77
C ILE A 41 -12.11 4.99 6.64
N VAL A 42 -13.32 4.83 7.17
CA VAL A 42 -13.96 5.85 8.01
C VAL A 42 -13.17 6.10 9.29
N VAL A 43 -12.78 5.03 9.99
CA VAL A 43 -12.00 5.14 11.23
C VAL A 43 -10.60 5.68 10.95
N ALA A 44 -9.95 5.24 9.85
CA ALA A 44 -8.66 5.77 9.41
C ALA A 44 -8.74 7.26 9.09
N LEU A 45 -9.81 7.71 8.42
CA LEU A 45 -10.02 9.12 8.11
C LEU A 45 -10.20 9.94 9.39
N ALA A 46 -11.04 9.50 10.32
CA ALA A 46 -11.26 10.18 11.61
C ALA A 46 -9.95 10.28 12.42
N ALA A 47 -9.19 9.19 12.52
CA ALA A 47 -7.92 9.15 13.22
C ALA A 47 -6.85 10.02 12.53
N SER A 48 -6.84 10.06 11.21
CA SER A 48 -5.92 10.92 10.41
C SER A 48 -6.24 12.40 10.58
N LEU A 49 -7.51 12.78 10.65
CA LEU A 49 -7.94 14.16 10.95
C LEU A 49 -7.55 14.53 12.39
N GLY A 50 -7.63 13.62 13.33
CA GLY A 50 -7.13 13.81 14.69
C GLY A 50 -5.62 14.08 14.72
N LEU A 51 -4.85 13.28 13.99
CA LEU A 51 -3.41 13.48 13.85
C LEU A 51 -3.08 14.82 13.20
N TYR A 52 -3.79 15.19 12.14
CA TYR A 52 -3.66 16.50 11.48
C TYR A 52 -3.88 17.65 12.47
N ALA A 53 -4.94 17.56 13.30
CA ALA A 53 -5.25 18.58 14.30
C ALA A 53 -4.16 18.68 15.40
N ILE A 54 -3.58 17.54 15.81
CA ILE A 54 -2.50 17.50 16.80
C ILE A 54 -1.24 18.15 16.24
N VAL A 55 -0.84 17.77 15.02
CA VAL A 55 0.37 18.30 14.36
C VAL A 55 0.28 19.81 14.14
N ASN A 56 -0.91 20.33 13.77
CA ASN A 56 -1.08 21.77 13.58
C ASN A 56 -1.06 22.58 14.89
N LYS A 57 -1.35 21.95 16.02
CA LYS A 57 -1.26 22.60 17.35
C LYS A 57 0.13 22.54 17.96
N ALA A 58 1.01 21.67 17.43
CA ALA A 58 2.37 21.53 17.92
C ALA A 58 3.21 22.76 17.51
N ASP A 59 3.97 23.31 18.47
CA ASP A 59 4.82 24.47 18.24
C ASP A 59 5.98 24.17 17.26
N GLY A 60 6.24 25.13 16.38
CA GLY A 60 6.92 25.11 15.09
C GLY A 60 8.24 24.37 14.87
N HIS A 61 9.03 24.01 15.88
CA HIS A 61 10.37 23.49 15.66
C HIS A 61 10.49 21.94 15.62
N VAL A 62 9.47 21.20 16.05
CA VAL A 62 9.54 19.72 16.20
C VAL A 62 8.31 19.02 15.62
N ARG A 63 7.81 19.47 14.47
CA ARG A 63 6.62 18.87 13.85
C ARG A 63 6.89 17.55 13.15
N PHE A 64 8.13 17.28 12.76
CA PHE A 64 8.52 16.04 12.06
C PHE A 64 8.29 14.79 12.93
N LEU A 65 8.77 14.83 14.20
CA LEU A 65 8.69 13.69 15.11
C LEU A 65 7.22 13.32 15.44
N PRO A 66 6.32 14.26 15.76
CA PRO A 66 4.89 13.97 15.94
C PRO A 66 4.23 13.39 14.70
N MET A 67 4.61 13.82 13.49
CA MET A 67 4.09 13.25 12.24
C MET A 67 4.49 11.78 12.08
N LEU A 68 5.78 11.47 12.27
CA LEU A 68 6.29 10.11 12.16
C LEU A 68 5.71 9.21 13.25
N ALA A 69 5.74 9.66 14.51
CA ALA A 69 5.18 8.94 15.64
C ALA A 69 3.67 8.71 15.47
N GLY A 70 2.97 9.72 14.96
CA GLY A 70 1.53 9.63 14.65
C GLY A 70 1.22 8.56 13.61
N LEU A 71 2.00 8.46 12.54
CA LEU A 71 1.83 7.39 11.54
C LEU A 71 2.06 5.99 12.15
N VAL A 72 3.07 5.84 13.01
CA VAL A 72 3.32 4.58 13.72
C VAL A 72 2.15 4.26 14.68
N CYS A 73 1.65 5.26 15.41
CA CYS A 73 0.47 5.09 16.28
C CYS A 73 -0.77 4.69 15.47
N LEU A 74 -1.01 5.30 14.31
CA LEU A 74 -2.13 4.94 13.44
C LEU A 74 -2.03 3.50 12.94
N TYR A 75 -0.83 3.04 12.58
CA TYR A 75 -0.58 1.64 12.25
C TYR A 75 -0.92 0.72 13.43
N ALA A 76 -0.46 1.06 14.63
CA ALA A 76 -0.71 0.29 15.84
C ALA A 76 -2.21 0.25 16.20
N ILE A 77 -2.92 1.38 16.07
CA ILE A 77 -4.37 1.47 16.30
C ILE A 77 -5.11 0.58 15.30
N GLY A 78 -4.77 0.64 14.01
CA GLY A 78 -5.37 -0.23 12.99
C GLY A 78 -5.21 -1.71 13.33
N LYS A 79 -4.02 -2.10 13.78
CA LYS A 79 -3.73 -3.48 14.21
C LYS A 79 -4.51 -3.86 15.47
N ALA A 80 -4.61 -2.99 16.45
CA ALA A 80 -5.33 -3.22 17.71
C ALA A 80 -6.85 -3.36 17.51
N LEU A 81 -7.40 -2.65 16.53
CA LEU A 81 -8.82 -2.71 16.18
C LEU A 81 -9.17 -3.87 15.22
N TYR A 82 -8.21 -4.72 14.85
CA TYR A 82 -8.36 -5.78 13.83
C TYR A 82 -8.81 -5.24 12.46
N LEU A 83 -8.52 -3.98 12.18
CA LEU A 83 -8.73 -3.33 10.90
C LEU A 83 -7.43 -3.37 10.08
N SER A 84 -7.48 -2.99 8.79
CA SER A 84 -6.28 -2.99 7.95
C SER A 84 -5.31 -1.85 8.33
N PRO A 85 -4.16 -2.13 8.99
CA PRO A 85 -3.22 -1.09 9.42
C PRO A 85 -2.62 -0.31 8.25
N LEU A 86 -2.46 -0.98 7.09
CA LEU A 86 -1.92 -0.35 5.87
C LEU A 86 -2.87 0.72 5.32
N VAL A 87 -4.18 0.49 5.41
CA VAL A 87 -5.19 1.49 5.02
C VAL A 87 -5.10 2.72 5.93
N PHE A 88 -4.88 2.53 7.24
CA PHE A 88 -4.71 3.65 8.18
C PHE A 88 -3.56 4.56 7.79
N VAL A 89 -2.38 3.99 7.56
CA VAL A 89 -1.18 4.77 7.19
C VAL A 89 -1.35 5.43 5.83
N LEU A 90 -1.99 4.74 4.88
CA LEU A 90 -2.22 5.26 3.54
C LEU A 90 -3.19 6.43 3.54
N VAL A 91 -4.34 6.31 4.25
CA VAL A 91 -5.31 7.40 4.41
C VAL A 91 -4.67 8.58 5.12
N ALA A 92 -3.86 8.33 6.16
CA ALA A 92 -3.12 9.38 6.84
C ALA A 92 -2.14 10.10 5.90
N GLY A 93 -1.41 9.35 5.09
CA GLY A 93 -0.51 9.91 4.08
C GLY A 93 -1.25 10.79 3.05
N LEU A 94 -2.44 10.37 2.63
CA LEU A 94 -3.30 11.17 1.74
C LEU A 94 -3.80 12.44 2.41
N VAL A 95 -4.26 12.37 3.67
CA VAL A 95 -4.74 13.53 4.43
C VAL A 95 -3.62 14.53 4.68
N ILE A 96 -2.47 14.07 5.20
CA ILE A 96 -1.31 14.90 5.49
C ILE A 96 -0.71 15.47 4.20
N GLY A 97 -0.67 14.68 3.16
CA GLY A 97 -0.05 15.05 1.88
C GLY A 97 -0.87 16.03 1.03
N ASN A 98 -2.17 16.19 1.32
CA ASN A 98 -3.10 17.00 0.54
C ASN A 98 -3.94 17.94 1.43
N PRO A 99 -3.33 18.91 2.11
CA PRO A 99 -4.05 19.84 3.00
C PRO A 99 -5.16 20.61 2.29
N HIS A 100 -5.00 20.89 0.99
CA HIS A 100 -6.01 21.57 0.18
C HIS A 100 -7.37 20.85 0.09
N LEU A 101 -7.40 19.52 0.29
CA LEU A 101 -8.66 18.78 0.39
C LEU A 101 -9.44 19.16 1.65
N LEU A 102 -8.72 19.57 2.70
CA LEU A 102 -9.30 19.97 3.99
C LEU A 102 -9.77 21.43 3.98
N ASP A 103 -9.24 22.28 3.09
CA ASP A 103 -9.66 23.69 2.92
C ASP A 103 -11.13 23.83 2.50
N ARG A 104 -11.70 22.77 1.94
CA ARG A 104 -13.12 22.69 1.58
C ARG A 104 -14.05 22.70 2.80
N TRP A 105 -13.52 22.43 3.98
CA TRP A 105 -14.27 22.34 5.23
C TRP A 105 -13.91 23.50 6.14
N PRO A 106 -14.84 24.46 6.43
CA PRO A 106 -14.54 25.71 7.14
C PRO A 106 -13.93 25.52 8.52
N ARG A 107 -14.27 24.42 9.20
CA ARG A 107 -13.72 24.08 10.53
C ARG A 107 -12.27 23.60 10.47
N LEU A 108 -11.87 22.93 9.41
CA LEU A 108 -10.52 22.39 9.24
C LEU A 108 -9.57 23.44 8.66
N LYS A 109 -10.10 24.37 7.85
CA LYS A 109 -9.35 25.52 7.33
C LYS A 109 -8.79 26.42 8.45
N ARG A 110 -9.49 26.54 9.60
CA ARG A 110 -9.00 27.29 10.77
C ARG A 110 -7.80 26.63 11.46
N LEU A 111 -7.58 25.36 11.23
CA LEU A 111 -6.43 24.61 11.79
C LEU A 111 -5.20 24.71 10.89
N HIS A 112 -5.34 25.16 9.65
CA HIS A 112 -4.24 25.27 8.71
C HIS A 112 -3.29 26.41 9.09
N SER A 113 -2.08 26.08 9.47
CA SER A 113 -1.00 27.04 9.75
C SER A 113 -0.17 27.26 8.48
N PRO A 114 0.28 28.49 8.17
CA PRO A 114 1.15 28.78 7.02
C PRO A 114 2.45 27.95 7.02
N ASP A 115 2.99 27.65 8.20
CA ASP A 115 4.20 26.85 8.37
C ASP A 115 3.99 25.36 8.11
N TYR A 116 2.72 24.89 8.08
CA TYR A 116 2.40 23.48 7.87
C TYR A 116 2.87 23.00 6.49
N ASP A 117 2.65 23.77 5.46
CA ASP A 117 3.03 23.40 4.08
C ASP A 117 4.54 23.25 3.93
N GLN A 118 5.33 24.07 4.61
CA GLN A 118 6.78 23.92 4.63
C GLN A 118 7.18 22.65 5.38
N THR A 119 6.61 22.40 6.55
CA THR A 119 6.85 21.18 7.34
C THR A 119 6.50 19.92 6.57
N VAL A 120 5.38 19.91 5.84
CA VAL A 120 4.98 18.76 5.00
C VAL A 120 5.94 18.55 3.84
N ARG A 121 6.45 19.61 3.21
CA ARG A 121 7.47 19.48 2.15
C ARG A 121 8.76 18.86 2.69
N GLU A 122 9.24 19.33 3.83
CA GLU A 122 10.43 18.78 4.49
C GLU A 122 10.22 17.32 4.90
N PHE A 123 9.05 17.01 5.50
CA PHE A 123 8.65 15.66 5.86
C PHE A 123 8.62 14.72 4.66
N LYS A 124 8.03 15.15 3.54
CA LYS A 124 8.01 14.38 2.28
C LYS A 124 9.41 14.07 1.77
N GLY A 125 10.35 15.01 1.88
CA GLY A 125 11.75 14.80 1.51
C GLY A 125 12.38 13.67 2.32
N VAL A 126 12.30 13.76 3.64
CA VAL A 126 12.87 12.74 4.54
C VAL A 126 12.18 11.38 4.37
N VAL A 127 10.84 11.37 4.23
CA VAL A 127 10.10 10.11 3.98
C VAL A 127 10.50 9.48 2.62
N ALA A 128 10.80 10.29 1.61
CA ALA A 128 11.26 9.78 0.32
C ALA A 128 12.65 9.11 0.44
N GLU A 129 13.59 9.73 1.16
CA GLU A 129 14.92 9.15 1.43
C GLU A 129 14.81 7.87 2.26
N LEU A 130 14.00 7.88 3.33
CA LEU A 130 13.76 6.71 4.17
C LEU A 130 13.08 5.59 3.37
N THR A 131 12.16 5.93 2.49
CA THR A 131 11.50 4.97 1.60
C THR A 131 12.51 4.33 0.65
N PHE A 132 13.42 5.13 0.07
CA PHE A 132 14.49 4.61 -0.79
C PHE A 132 15.41 3.67 -0.02
N ALA A 133 15.89 4.08 1.16
CA ALA A 133 16.73 3.25 2.00
C ALA A 133 16.04 1.94 2.41
N THR A 134 14.78 2.01 2.83
CA THR A 134 13.98 0.84 3.22
C THR A 134 13.76 -0.11 2.04
N LYS A 135 13.43 0.41 0.85
CA LYS A 135 13.28 -0.41 -0.36
C LYS A 135 14.59 -1.09 -0.74
N SER A 136 15.71 -0.35 -0.71
CA SER A 136 17.03 -0.90 -1.03
C SER A 136 17.42 -2.02 -0.07
N LEU A 137 17.25 -1.79 1.23
CA LEU A 137 17.50 -2.82 2.25
C LEU A 137 16.59 -4.03 2.08
N PHE A 138 15.31 -3.79 1.80
CA PHE A 138 14.33 -4.86 1.56
C PHE A 138 14.73 -5.73 0.36
N PHE A 139 15.09 -5.14 -0.79
CA PHE A 139 15.49 -5.91 -1.96
C PHE A 139 16.81 -6.65 -1.74
N LEU A 140 17.74 -6.07 -0.96
CA LEU A 140 18.97 -6.74 -0.54
C LEU A 140 18.66 -7.98 0.32
N LEU A 141 17.82 -7.84 1.33
CA LEU A 141 17.40 -8.96 2.20
C LEU A 141 16.61 -9.99 1.41
N LEU A 142 15.75 -9.56 0.49
CA LEU A 142 15.00 -10.43 -0.37
C LEU A 142 15.92 -11.30 -1.22
N GLY A 143 16.94 -10.69 -1.83
CA GLY A 143 17.98 -11.40 -2.59
C GLY A 143 18.76 -12.38 -1.72
N TYR A 144 19.13 -11.98 -0.52
CA TYR A 144 19.86 -12.84 0.43
C TYR A 144 19.04 -14.07 0.87
N TRP A 145 17.74 -13.88 1.15
CA TRP A 145 16.86 -14.98 1.57
C TRP A 145 16.31 -15.83 0.43
N THR A 146 16.55 -15.40 -0.81
CA THR A 146 16.08 -16.15 -1.97
C THR A 146 16.95 -17.40 -2.18
N ASP A 147 16.33 -18.56 -2.04
CA ASP A 147 16.96 -19.83 -2.40
C ASP A 147 17.00 -19.96 -3.93
N VAL A 148 18.19 -20.03 -4.49
CA VAL A 148 18.42 -20.20 -5.93
C VAL A 148 17.80 -21.50 -6.44
N THR A 149 17.79 -22.54 -5.63
CA THR A 149 17.18 -23.84 -5.99
C THR A 149 15.67 -23.71 -6.18
N ALA A 150 15.00 -22.93 -5.32
CA ALA A 150 13.58 -22.64 -5.44
C ALA A 150 13.24 -21.80 -6.68
N LEU A 151 14.17 -20.97 -7.17
CA LEU A 151 14.00 -20.24 -8.42
C LEU A 151 14.12 -21.12 -9.66
N LEU A 152 14.89 -22.22 -9.58
CA LEU A 152 15.08 -23.13 -10.69
C LEU A 152 13.96 -24.18 -10.83
N GLU A 153 13.04 -24.24 -9.88
CA GLU A 153 11.94 -25.17 -9.90
C GLU A 153 10.97 -24.87 -11.06
N PRO A 154 10.67 -25.83 -11.99
CA PRO A 154 9.77 -25.59 -13.12
C PRO A 154 8.36 -25.13 -12.71
N ARG A 155 7.88 -25.62 -11.57
CA ARG A 155 6.58 -25.20 -11.00
C ARG A 155 6.56 -23.73 -10.62
N ALA A 156 7.67 -23.19 -10.08
CA ALA A 156 7.78 -21.78 -9.73
C ALA A 156 7.67 -20.89 -10.98
N TRP A 157 8.30 -21.28 -12.09
CA TRP A 157 8.20 -20.59 -13.38
C TRP A 157 6.80 -20.58 -13.96
N GLY A 158 6.12 -21.73 -13.92
CA GLY A 158 4.73 -21.84 -14.40
C GLY A 158 3.78 -20.93 -13.62
N LEU A 159 3.88 -20.95 -12.29
CA LEU A 159 3.07 -20.08 -11.42
C LEU A 159 3.43 -18.61 -11.57
N ALA A 160 4.72 -18.27 -11.66
CA ALA A 160 5.16 -16.90 -11.90
C ALA A 160 4.63 -16.36 -13.23
N ALA A 161 4.73 -17.14 -14.31
CA ALA A 161 4.19 -16.77 -15.61
C ALA A 161 2.66 -16.56 -15.57
N ALA A 162 1.93 -17.42 -14.85
CA ALA A 162 0.49 -17.26 -14.66
C ALA A 162 0.16 -15.98 -13.86
N CYS A 163 0.89 -15.70 -12.76
CA CYS A 163 0.73 -14.49 -11.97
C CYS A 163 1.04 -13.22 -12.79
N VAL A 164 2.15 -13.20 -13.50
CA VAL A 164 2.55 -12.09 -14.37
C VAL A 164 1.51 -11.88 -15.47
N GLY A 165 1.10 -12.96 -16.14
CA GLY A 165 0.06 -12.92 -17.17
C GLY A 165 -1.26 -12.36 -16.64
N PHE A 166 -1.70 -12.81 -15.46
CA PHE A 166 -2.91 -12.32 -14.81
C PHE A 166 -2.81 -10.82 -14.46
N VAL A 167 -1.66 -10.37 -13.93
CA VAL A 167 -1.42 -8.97 -13.61
C VAL A 167 -1.53 -8.09 -14.85
N PHE A 168 -0.87 -8.46 -15.94
CA PHE A 168 -0.91 -7.67 -17.18
C PHE A 168 -2.27 -7.76 -17.88
N ALA A 169 -2.92 -8.92 -17.87
CA ALA A 169 -4.26 -9.09 -18.47
C ALA A 169 -5.32 -8.28 -17.72
N SER A 170 -5.34 -8.35 -16.40
CA SER A 170 -6.28 -7.58 -15.56
C SER A 170 -6.06 -6.07 -15.71
N ARG A 171 -4.81 -5.61 -15.74
CA ARG A 171 -4.47 -4.21 -15.97
C ARG A 171 -4.91 -3.72 -17.36
N ARG A 172 -4.62 -4.50 -18.40
CA ARG A 172 -5.02 -4.18 -19.76
C ARG A 172 -6.56 -4.09 -19.89
N LEU A 173 -7.27 -5.02 -19.27
CA LEU A 173 -8.74 -5.02 -19.27
C LEU A 173 -9.28 -3.77 -18.55
N MET A 174 -8.70 -3.42 -17.38
CA MET A 174 -9.07 -2.24 -16.62
C MET A 174 -8.83 -0.94 -17.41
N LEU A 175 -7.65 -0.77 -17.99
CA LEU A 175 -7.31 0.43 -18.77
C LEU A 175 -8.19 0.58 -20.01
N ARG A 176 -8.53 -0.54 -20.68
CA ARG A 176 -9.48 -0.52 -21.80
C ARG A 176 -10.90 -0.15 -21.38
N SER A 177 -11.35 -0.67 -20.24
CA SER A 177 -12.67 -0.35 -19.68
C SER A 177 -12.81 1.13 -19.34
N LEU A 178 -11.73 1.74 -18.85
CA LEU A 178 -11.66 3.17 -18.52
C LEU A 178 -11.41 4.09 -19.73
N ARG A 179 -11.27 3.52 -20.94
CA ARG A 179 -11.00 4.25 -22.20
C ARG A 179 -9.82 5.23 -22.06
N VAL A 180 -8.76 4.81 -21.40
CA VAL A 180 -7.55 5.62 -21.23
C VAL A 180 -6.79 5.67 -22.55
N ASP A 181 -6.49 6.87 -23.03
CA ASP A 181 -5.57 7.08 -24.14
C ASP A 181 -4.19 6.53 -23.73
N ASP A 182 -3.46 5.84 -24.61
CA ASP A 182 -2.21 5.13 -24.30
C ASP A 182 -2.30 3.91 -23.36
N ALA A 183 -3.45 3.23 -23.32
CA ALA A 183 -3.60 2.01 -22.51
C ALA A 183 -2.52 0.94 -22.79
N ALA A 184 -1.98 0.89 -24.01
CA ALA A 184 -0.94 -0.07 -24.39
C ALA A 184 0.37 0.19 -23.65
N SER A 185 0.87 1.42 -23.64
CA SER A 185 2.10 1.81 -22.96
C SER A 185 1.97 1.71 -21.43
N LEU A 186 0.84 2.14 -20.87
CA LEU A 186 0.57 2.09 -19.44
C LEU A 186 0.39 0.66 -18.91
N THR A 187 0.05 -0.30 -19.75
CA THR A 187 -0.08 -1.71 -19.35
C THR A 187 1.26 -2.26 -18.84
N TRP A 188 2.37 -1.87 -19.45
CA TRP A 188 3.70 -2.37 -19.11
C TRP A 188 4.24 -1.81 -17.78
N ILE A 189 3.75 -0.67 -17.32
CA ILE A 189 4.18 -0.03 -16.07
C ILE A 189 3.40 -0.62 -14.89
N ALA A 190 3.66 -1.86 -14.54
CA ALA A 190 2.99 -2.57 -13.44
C ALA A 190 3.97 -3.24 -12.48
N PRO A 191 4.93 -2.49 -11.88
CA PRO A 191 5.89 -3.10 -10.96
C PRO A 191 5.15 -3.67 -9.75
N ARG A 192 5.47 -4.90 -9.39
CA ARG A 192 5.08 -5.50 -8.11
C ARG A 192 6.27 -5.40 -7.16
N GLY A 193 6.04 -4.91 -5.96
CA GLY A 193 7.13 -4.61 -5.05
C GLY A 193 6.85 -5.02 -3.61
N LEU A 194 7.33 -4.20 -2.69
CA LEU A 194 7.30 -4.39 -1.25
C LEU A 194 5.94 -4.84 -0.71
N ILE A 195 4.84 -4.18 -1.14
CA ILE A 195 3.48 -4.48 -0.66
C ILE A 195 3.08 -5.91 -1.01
N THR A 196 3.36 -6.37 -2.23
CA THR A 196 3.04 -7.74 -2.66
C THR A 196 3.76 -8.78 -1.80
N VAL A 197 5.04 -8.57 -1.52
CA VAL A 197 5.81 -9.48 -0.66
C VAL A 197 5.32 -9.42 0.79
N LEU A 198 5.03 -8.23 1.31
CA LEU A 198 4.51 -8.06 2.66
C LEU A 198 3.17 -8.78 2.85
N LEU A 199 2.24 -8.64 1.92
CA LEU A 199 0.95 -9.33 1.95
C LEU A 199 1.14 -10.85 1.85
N PHE A 200 2.07 -11.32 1.02
CA PHE A 200 2.38 -12.74 0.93
C PHE A 200 2.94 -13.28 2.24
N VAL A 201 3.89 -12.59 2.87
CA VAL A 201 4.45 -13.00 4.17
C VAL A 201 3.35 -13.04 5.23
N THR A 202 2.48 -12.03 5.27
CA THR A 202 1.32 -12.00 6.19
C THR A 202 0.39 -13.19 5.97
N ALA A 203 0.13 -13.57 4.72
CA ALA A 203 -0.70 -14.72 4.40
C ALA A 203 0.00 -16.06 4.73
N ALA A 204 1.31 -16.13 4.54
CA ALA A 204 2.09 -17.31 4.90
C ALA A 204 2.07 -17.55 6.42
N GLU A 205 2.17 -16.49 7.24
CA GLU A 205 2.06 -16.56 8.71
C GLU A 205 0.69 -17.11 9.17
N THR A 206 -0.37 -16.82 8.41
CA THR A 206 -1.72 -17.34 8.70
C THR A 206 -1.98 -18.75 8.16
N GLY A 207 -1.02 -19.33 7.45
CA GLY A 207 -1.16 -20.63 6.81
C GLY A 207 -2.10 -20.67 5.60
N ALA A 208 -2.50 -19.50 5.09
CA ALA A 208 -3.48 -19.38 4.01
C ALA A 208 -3.02 -19.95 2.66
N PHE A 209 -1.71 -19.98 2.41
CA PHE A 209 -1.15 -20.40 1.12
C PHE A 209 -0.61 -21.84 1.09
N GLY A 210 -0.66 -22.59 2.20
CA GLY A 210 -0.21 -23.98 2.25
C GLY A 210 1.20 -24.17 1.66
N THR A 211 1.29 -24.87 0.53
CA THR A 211 2.55 -25.22 -0.16
C THR A 211 2.89 -24.29 -1.33
N PHE A 212 2.40 -23.02 -1.34
CA PHE A 212 2.73 -22.12 -2.43
C PHE A 212 4.24 -21.82 -2.48
N PRO A 213 4.93 -22.07 -3.61
CA PRO A 213 6.37 -21.94 -3.68
C PRO A 213 6.78 -20.45 -3.61
N PHE A 214 7.61 -20.12 -2.63
CA PHE A 214 8.16 -18.77 -2.45
C PHE A 214 8.94 -18.30 -3.68
N GLY A 215 9.57 -19.23 -4.42
CA GLY A 215 10.26 -18.93 -5.68
C GLY A 215 9.35 -18.31 -6.75
N ALA A 216 8.08 -18.71 -6.83
CA ALA A 216 7.14 -18.10 -7.79
C ALA A 216 6.84 -16.64 -7.49
N LEU A 217 6.72 -16.27 -6.20
CA LEU A 217 6.57 -14.88 -5.79
C LEU A 217 7.81 -14.06 -6.18
N MET A 218 9.00 -14.57 -5.87
CA MET A 218 10.26 -13.91 -6.19
C MET A 218 10.42 -13.66 -7.67
N LEU A 219 10.18 -14.68 -8.50
CA LEU A 219 10.20 -14.55 -9.95
C LEU A 219 9.19 -13.50 -10.44
N THR A 220 7.98 -13.49 -9.88
CA THR A 220 6.96 -12.49 -10.25
C THR A 220 7.44 -11.08 -9.95
N VAL A 221 8.03 -10.84 -8.77
CA VAL A 221 8.55 -9.52 -8.37
C VAL A 221 9.74 -9.12 -9.25
N LEU A 222 10.70 -10.02 -9.48
CA LEU A 222 11.88 -9.76 -10.29
C LEU A 222 11.50 -9.46 -11.75
N VAL A 223 10.64 -10.27 -12.35
CA VAL A 223 10.20 -10.08 -13.74
C VAL A 223 9.44 -8.77 -13.91
N THR A 224 8.47 -8.48 -13.04
CA THR A 224 7.68 -7.24 -13.15
C THR A 224 8.50 -5.99 -12.87
N SER A 225 9.49 -6.05 -11.97
CA SER A 225 10.38 -4.92 -11.69
C SER A 225 11.38 -4.71 -12.83
N SER A 226 11.91 -5.78 -13.43
CA SER A 226 12.84 -5.70 -14.57
C SER A 226 12.15 -5.15 -15.83
N LEU A 227 10.90 -5.52 -16.08
CA LEU A 227 10.13 -5.01 -17.22
C LEU A 227 9.86 -3.50 -17.15
N VAL A 228 9.84 -2.92 -15.96
CA VAL A 228 9.67 -1.46 -15.78
C VAL A 228 10.99 -0.71 -15.92
N ALA A 229 12.13 -1.39 -15.71
CA ALA A 229 13.46 -0.80 -15.84
C ALA A 229 13.96 -0.76 -17.29
N LEU A 230 13.32 -1.52 -18.20
CA LEU A 230 13.58 -1.55 -19.65
C LEU A 230 12.75 -0.49 -20.38
#